data_02947678e2f37a334f57c5af3dd8a169
#
_entry.id   02947678e2f37a334f57c5af3dd8a169
#
_cell.length_a   1.000
_cell.length_b   1.000
_cell.length_c   1.000
_cell.angle_alpha   90.00
_cell.angle_beta   90.00
_cell.angle_gamma   90.00
#
_symmetry.space_group_name_H-M   'P 1'
#
loop_
_entity.id
_entity.type
_entity.pdbx_description
1 polymer ?
#
loop_
_entity_poly.entity_id
_entity_poly.type
_entity_poly.pdbx_seq_one_letter_code
_entity_poly.pdbx_strand_id
1 'polypeptide(L)'
;MRDRLTAAFDFKEPPQGLNPQPALWAVHNRTSEKYFLSKSISLYTVNNDEYVGLYGCTDKIKETDIEAVFEQFKRLISELPTDEKHMSSIFTAALISKEEIDLKIVETASAKKFHKDFWFSLRGWADLAFILVDLKIGRAHV
;
A
#
# COMPACT_ATOMS: atom_id res chain seq x y z
N MET A 1 12.19 12.61 1.24
CA MET A 1 11.54 11.27 1.18
C MET A 1 11.53 10.70 -0.23
N ARG A 2 11.13 11.48 -1.22
CA ARG A 2 11.09 11.03 -2.61
C ARG A 2 12.43 10.45 -3.09
N ASP A 3 13.55 11.13 -2.82
CA ASP A 3 14.88 10.72 -3.29
C ASP A 3 15.36 9.39 -2.68
N ARG A 4 14.90 9.04 -1.48
CA ARG A 4 15.22 7.76 -0.86
C ARG A 4 14.41 6.60 -1.42
N LEU A 5 13.22 6.87 -1.92
CA LEU A 5 12.34 5.86 -2.49
C LEU A 5 12.62 5.58 -3.96
N THR A 6 13.25 6.51 -4.68
CA THR A 6 13.53 6.37 -6.13
C THR A 6 14.43 5.18 -6.47
N ALA A 7 15.22 4.69 -5.52
CA ALA A 7 16.07 3.51 -5.73
C ALA A 7 15.26 2.20 -5.80
N ALA A 8 14.07 2.16 -5.19
CA ALA A 8 13.26 0.95 -5.08
C ALA A 8 11.85 1.11 -5.67
N PHE A 9 11.34 2.33 -5.75
CA PHE A 9 9.98 2.61 -6.17
C PHE A 9 9.95 3.52 -7.39
N ASP A 10 9.06 3.21 -8.31
CA ASP A 10 8.69 4.09 -9.42
C ASP A 10 7.54 5.00 -8.98
N PHE A 11 7.73 6.30 -9.14
CA PHE A 11 6.65 7.26 -8.90
C PHE A 11 5.75 7.33 -10.11
N LYS A 12 4.48 7.04 -9.89
CA LYS A 12 3.44 7.06 -10.93
C LYS A 12 2.32 8.01 -10.53
N GLU A 13 1.51 8.36 -11.50
CA GLU A 13 0.25 9.02 -11.20
C GLU A 13 -0.67 8.08 -10.43
N PRO A 14 -1.33 8.58 -9.38
CA PRO A 14 -2.28 7.75 -8.64
C PRO A 14 -3.44 7.34 -9.56
N PRO A 15 -4.08 6.20 -9.26
CA PRO A 15 -5.27 5.80 -10.00
C PRO A 15 -6.33 6.90 -10.01
N GLN A 16 -7.03 7.02 -11.13
CA GLN A 16 -8.08 8.03 -11.25
C GLN A 16 -9.27 7.69 -10.36
N GLY A 17 -9.96 8.73 -9.91
CA GLY A 17 -11.17 8.59 -9.11
C GLY A 17 -10.93 8.35 -7.62
N LEU A 18 -9.68 8.45 -7.15
CA LEU A 18 -9.39 8.40 -5.73
C LEU A 18 -9.82 9.69 -5.03
N ASN A 19 -10.56 9.55 -3.93
CA ASN A 19 -10.95 10.66 -3.07
C ASN A 19 -10.94 10.20 -1.59
N PRO A 20 -10.03 10.69 -0.75
CA PRO A 20 -9.00 11.70 -1.04
C PRO A 20 -7.92 11.19 -2.00
N GLN A 21 -7.33 12.12 -2.77
CA GLN A 21 -6.26 11.77 -3.69
C GLN A 21 -4.91 11.80 -2.98
N PRO A 22 -4.07 10.78 -3.14
CA PRO A 22 -2.74 10.80 -2.55
C PRO A 22 -1.85 11.87 -3.21
N ALA A 23 -1.01 12.51 -2.41
CA ALA A 23 -0.03 13.47 -2.89
C ALA A 23 1.11 12.80 -3.67
N LEU A 24 1.45 11.56 -3.31
CA LEU A 24 2.41 10.73 -4.03
C LEU A 24 1.88 9.30 -4.13
N TRP A 25 2.15 8.69 -5.26
CA TRP A 25 1.88 7.28 -5.51
C TRP A 25 3.16 6.59 -5.99
N ALA A 26 3.61 5.63 -5.24
CA ALA A 26 4.82 4.87 -5.54
C ALA A 26 4.49 3.40 -5.74
N VAL A 27 5.12 2.79 -6.71
CA VAL A 27 4.93 1.39 -7.07
C VAL A 27 6.27 0.69 -7.15
N HIS A 28 6.37 -0.45 -6.52
CA HIS A 28 7.50 -1.36 -6.66
C HIS A 28 6.99 -2.69 -7.17
N ASN A 29 7.39 -3.02 -8.39
CA ASN A 29 7.06 -4.31 -9.00
C ASN A 29 8.29 -5.21 -8.88
N ARG A 30 8.19 -6.24 -8.07
CA ARG A 30 9.25 -7.21 -7.88
C ARG A 30 8.90 -8.51 -8.59
N THR A 31 9.52 -8.70 -9.74
CA THR A 31 9.48 -9.97 -10.44
C THR A 31 10.60 -10.85 -9.92
N SER A 32 10.27 -11.93 -9.25
CA SER A 32 11.24 -12.94 -8.82
C SER A 32 11.26 -14.07 -9.81
N GLU A 33 12.33 -14.18 -10.58
CA GLU A 33 12.60 -15.37 -11.39
C GLU A 33 13.41 -16.35 -10.53
N LYS A 34 12.79 -17.46 -10.19
CA LYS A 34 13.55 -18.56 -9.59
C LYS A 34 14.19 -19.39 -10.69
N TYR A 35 15.46 -19.14 -10.94
CA TYR A 35 16.27 -20.01 -11.77
C TYR A 35 16.65 -21.25 -10.98
N PHE A 36 16.10 -22.38 -11.33
CA PHE A 36 16.67 -23.66 -10.93
C PHE A 36 17.73 -24.08 -11.96
N LEU A 37 18.92 -24.29 -11.47
CA LEU A 37 20.16 -24.99 -11.97
C LEU A 37 20.27 -25.42 -13.45
N SER A 38 19.27 -25.27 -14.29
CA SER A 38 19.36 -25.43 -15.74
C SER A 38 18.65 -24.28 -16.42
N LYS A 39 19.34 -23.64 -17.35
CA LYS A 39 18.83 -22.54 -18.19
C LYS A 39 17.59 -22.88 -19.03
N SER A 40 17.07 -24.07 -18.94
CA SER A 40 15.96 -24.55 -19.77
C SER A 40 14.61 -24.56 -19.07
N ILE A 41 14.54 -24.24 -17.76
CA ILE A 41 13.27 -24.29 -17.04
C ILE A 41 13.13 -23.03 -16.19
N SER A 42 12.68 -21.94 -16.81
CA SER A 42 12.12 -20.80 -16.07
C SER A 42 10.75 -21.21 -15.54
N LEU A 43 10.70 -21.90 -14.41
CA LEU A 43 9.48 -22.52 -13.92
C LEU A 43 8.51 -21.53 -13.26
N TYR A 44 8.96 -20.39 -12.70
CA TYR A 44 8.10 -19.46 -12.00
C TYR A 44 8.61 -18.02 -12.08
N THR A 45 7.87 -17.18 -12.77
CA THR A 45 7.90 -15.75 -12.59
C THR A 45 6.84 -15.41 -11.56
N VAL A 46 7.23 -14.98 -10.37
CA VAL A 46 6.34 -14.60 -9.31
C VAL A 46 6.33 -13.09 -9.19
N ASN A 47 5.17 -12.47 -9.30
CA ASN A 47 5.01 -11.04 -9.18
C ASN A 47 4.61 -10.68 -7.74
N ASN A 48 5.49 -9.93 -7.07
CA ASN A 48 5.21 -9.31 -5.80
C ASN A 48 5.20 -7.80 -6.01
N ASP A 49 4.06 -7.20 -5.79
CA ASP A 49 3.86 -5.78 -6.04
C ASP A 49 3.63 -5.02 -4.73
N GLU A 50 4.25 -3.86 -4.61
CA GLU A 50 4.03 -2.95 -3.49
C GLU A 50 3.53 -1.61 -4.00
N TYR A 51 2.49 -1.10 -3.38
CA TYR A 51 1.88 0.18 -3.71
C TYR A 51 1.85 1.05 -2.46
N VAL A 52 2.36 2.26 -2.57
CA VAL A 52 2.38 3.22 -1.46
C VAL A 52 1.68 4.50 -1.87
N GLY A 53 0.60 4.84 -1.17
CA GLY A 53 -0.06 6.11 -1.27
C GLY A 53 0.32 7.01 -0.09
N LEU A 54 0.87 8.19 -0.36
CA LEU A 54 1.20 9.19 0.64
C LEU A 54 0.15 10.29 0.64
N TYR A 55 -0.45 10.54 1.79
CA TYR A 55 -1.47 11.57 2.01
C TYR A 55 -0.94 12.64 2.96
N GLY A 56 -0.87 13.88 2.50
CA GLY A 56 -0.56 15.03 3.35
C GLY A 56 -1.83 15.58 3.98
N CYS A 57 -1.89 15.61 5.30
CA CYS A 57 -3.02 16.15 6.05
C CYS A 57 -2.62 17.51 6.62
N THR A 58 -3.31 18.58 6.21
CA THR A 58 -3.10 19.94 6.72
C THR A 58 -3.75 20.15 8.08
N ASP A 59 -4.89 19.49 8.31
CA ASP A 59 -5.63 19.52 9.56
C ASP A 59 -5.41 18.22 10.34
N LYS A 60 -5.95 18.16 11.56
CA LYS A 60 -5.95 16.93 12.35
C LYS A 60 -6.59 15.78 11.57
N ILE A 61 -5.96 14.63 11.60
CA ILE A 61 -6.52 13.39 11.03
C ILE A 61 -7.75 12.98 11.85
N LYS A 62 -8.86 12.74 11.16
CA LYS A 62 -10.13 12.32 11.75
C LYS A 62 -10.39 10.85 11.43
N GLU A 63 -11.29 10.23 12.19
CA GLU A 63 -11.75 8.85 11.89
C GLU A 63 -12.32 8.74 10.48
N THR A 64 -13.03 9.78 10.01
CA THR A 64 -13.59 9.83 8.65
C THR A 64 -12.51 9.78 7.57
N ASP A 65 -11.34 10.36 7.82
CA ASP A 65 -10.21 10.31 6.89
C ASP A 65 -9.65 8.88 6.79
N ILE A 66 -9.49 8.21 7.93
CA ILE A 66 -9.06 6.80 7.99
C ILE A 66 -10.07 5.91 7.26
N GLU A 67 -11.36 6.09 7.53
CA GLU A 67 -12.41 5.31 6.86
C GLU A 67 -12.44 5.52 5.35
N ALA A 68 -12.35 6.77 4.90
CA ALA A 68 -12.36 7.10 3.47
C ALA A 68 -11.18 6.44 2.73
N VAL A 69 -9.99 6.53 3.29
CA VAL A 69 -8.78 5.90 2.72
C VAL A 69 -8.90 4.38 2.75
N PHE A 70 -9.38 3.81 3.85
CA PHE A 70 -9.57 2.37 3.99
C PHE A 70 -10.53 1.80 2.95
N GLU A 71 -11.70 2.39 2.79
CA GLU A 71 -12.70 1.95 1.80
C GLU A 71 -12.20 2.09 0.37
N GLN A 72 -11.46 3.15 0.10
CA GLN A 72 -10.82 3.39 -1.19
C GLN A 72 -9.82 2.30 -1.55
N PHE A 73 -8.93 1.94 -0.62
CA PHE A 73 -7.94 0.88 -0.84
C PHE A 73 -8.60 -0.49 -0.93
N LYS A 74 -9.63 -0.76 -0.14
CA LYS A 74 -10.43 -1.99 -0.28
C LYS A 74 -10.98 -2.15 -1.69
N ARG A 75 -11.50 -1.06 -2.26
CA ARG A 75 -12.01 -1.05 -3.63
C ARG A 75 -10.90 -1.31 -4.63
N LEU A 76 -9.77 -0.63 -4.51
CA LEU A 76 -8.60 -0.86 -5.37
C LEU A 76 -8.15 -2.32 -5.34
N ILE A 77 -8.03 -2.89 -4.15
CA ILE A 77 -7.64 -4.29 -3.98
C ILE A 77 -8.68 -5.22 -4.61
N SER A 78 -9.96 -4.91 -4.46
CA SER A 78 -11.05 -5.74 -5.01
C SER A 78 -11.09 -5.74 -6.53
N GLU A 79 -10.65 -4.64 -7.14
CA GLU A 79 -10.59 -4.46 -8.60
C GLU A 79 -9.21 -4.81 -9.19
N LEU A 80 -8.27 -5.25 -8.36
CA LEU A 80 -6.92 -5.56 -8.80
C LEU A 80 -6.93 -6.72 -9.80
N PRO A 81 -6.41 -6.52 -11.01
CA PRO A 81 -6.29 -7.62 -11.96
C PRO A 81 -5.22 -8.60 -11.47
N THR A 82 -5.60 -9.88 -11.41
CA THR A 82 -4.70 -10.95 -10.99
C THR A 82 -4.60 -12.00 -12.08
N ASP A 83 -3.39 -12.47 -12.31
CA ASP A 83 -3.09 -13.57 -13.20
C ASP A 83 -2.43 -14.73 -12.44
N GLU A 84 -2.07 -15.78 -13.16
CA GLU A 84 -1.43 -16.96 -12.56
C GLU A 84 -0.04 -16.67 -11.98
N LYS A 85 0.59 -15.56 -12.38
CA LYS A 85 1.91 -15.14 -11.90
C LYS A 85 1.84 -14.23 -10.69
N HIS A 86 0.66 -13.70 -10.38
CA HIS A 86 0.46 -12.86 -9.20
C HIS A 86 0.62 -13.69 -7.93
N MET A 87 1.46 -13.23 -7.02
CA MET A 87 1.65 -13.88 -5.73
C MET A 87 1.21 -13.01 -4.57
N SER A 88 1.65 -11.77 -4.53
CA SER A 88 1.27 -10.87 -3.45
C SER A 88 1.22 -9.41 -3.90
N SER A 89 0.34 -8.67 -3.28
CA SER A 89 0.32 -7.21 -3.37
C SER A 89 0.21 -6.62 -1.98
N ILE A 90 1.06 -5.68 -1.66
CA ILE A 90 1.01 -4.94 -0.41
C ILE A 90 0.66 -3.49 -0.72
N PHE A 91 -0.43 -3.03 -0.14
CA PHE A 91 -0.85 -1.64 -0.22
C PHE A 91 -0.56 -0.95 1.09
N THR A 92 0.14 0.15 1.04
CA THR A 92 0.43 0.97 2.21
C THR A 92 -0.16 2.35 2.03
N ALA A 93 -1.02 2.74 2.95
CA ALA A 93 -1.54 4.09 3.05
C ALA A 93 -0.80 4.82 4.17
N ALA A 94 0.00 5.82 3.81
CA ALA A 94 0.74 6.64 4.75
C ALA A 94 0.10 8.02 4.86
N LEU A 95 -0.46 8.34 6.02
CA LEU A 95 -1.03 9.65 6.32
C LEU A 95 -0.04 10.45 7.16
N ILE A 96 0.35 11.60 6.65
CA ILE A 96 1.35 12.46 7.26
C ILE A 96 0.65 13.72 7.77
N SER A 97 0.68 13.97 9.06
CA SER A 97 0.08 15.12 9.69
C SER A 97 1.11 16.06 10.27
N LYS A 98 0.89 17.36 10.13
CA LYS A 98 1.64 18.40 10.85
C LYS A 98 1.10 18.65 12.26
N GLU A 99 -0.14 18.22 12.50
CA GLU A 99 -0.77 18.29 13.80
C GLU A 99 -0.60 16.96 14.55
N GLU A 100 -0.65 17.04 15.87
CA GLU A 100 -0.60 15.85 16.72
C GLU A 100 -1.74 14.88 16.39
N ILE A 101 -1.40 13.61 16.29
CA ILE A 101 -2.35 12.56 16.03
C ILE A 101 -2.89 12.03 17.34
N ASP A 102 -4.20 12.11 17.53
CA ASP A 102 -4.86 11.58 18.72
C ASP A 102 -4.66 10.05 18.84
N LEU A 103 -4.44 9.58 20.05
CA LEU A 103 -4.25 8.15 20.32
C LEU A 103 -5.42 7.29 19.81
N LYS A 104 -6.64 7.81 19.92
CA LYS A 104 -7.84 7.16 19.37
C LYS A 104 -7.76 6.93 17.86
N ILE A 105 -7.18 7.88 17.12
CA ILE A 105 -6.97 7.75 15.67
C ILE A 105 -5.94 6.67 15.38
N VAL A 106 -4.87 6.60 16.15
CA VAL A 106 -3.87 5.54 16.05
C VAL A 106 -4.49 4.17 16.28
N GLU A 107 -5.32 4.04 17.31
CA GLU A 107 -6.05 2.81 17.61
C GLU A 107 -7.02 2.43 16.49
N THR A 108 -7.78 3.40 15.97
CA THR A 108 -8.69 3.19 14.85
C THR A 108 -7.96 2.68 13.61
N ALA A 109 -6.86 3.31 13.24
CA ALA A 109 -6.05 2.90 12.09
C ALA A 109 -5.41 1.51 12.30
N SER A 110 -4.94 1.23 13.51
CA SER A 110 -4.33 -0.06 13.87
C SER A 110 -5.33 -1.22 13.80
N ALA A 111 -6.60 -0.94 14.05
CA ALA A 111 -7.66 -1.93 13.94
C ALA A 111 -8.09 -2.19 12.48
N LYS A 112 -7.76 -1.30 11.57
CA LYS A 112 -8.08 -1.43 10.15
C LYS A 112 -7.09 -2.37 9.46
N LYS A 113 -7.53 -3.59 9.28
CA LYS A 113 -6.78 -4.62 8.55
C LYS A 113 -7.64 -5.15 7.43
N PHE A 114 -7.04 -5.34 6.29
CA PHE A 114 -7.73 -5.94 5.17
C PHE A 114 -6.78 -6.91 4.46
N HIS A 115 -7.26 -8.13 4.31
CA HIS A 115 -6.58 -9.19 3.59
C HIS A 115 -7.55 -9.79 2.58
N LYS A 116 -7.09 -10.03 1.38
CA LYS A 116 -7.88 -10.67 0.35
C LYS A 116 -7.08 -11.75 -0.35
N ASP A 117 -7.61 -12.96 -0.33
CA ASP A 117 -7.14 -14.06 -1.17
C ASP A 117 -7.83 -14.02 -2.53
N PHE A 118 -7.06 -14.27 -3.57
CA PHE A 118 -7.57 -14.39 -4.92
C PHE A 118 -7.63 -15.85 -5.34
N TRP A 119 -8.81 -16.29 -5.72
CA TRP A 119 -9.01 -17.66 -6.18
C TRP A 119 -8.50 -18.71 -5.18
N PHE A 120 -8.94 -18.63 -3.91
CA PHE A 120 -8.48 -19.51 -2.83
C PHE A 120 -6.95 -19.55 -2.71
N SER A 121 -6.31 -18.38 -2.80
CA SER A 121 -4.86 -18.20 -2.81
C SER A 121 -4.12 -18.74 -4.04
N LEU A 122 -4.81 -19.31 -5.02
CA LEU A 122 -4.19 -19.79 -6.26
C LEU A 122 -3.65 -18.66 -7.14
N ARG A 123 -4.19 -17.45 -7.00
CA ARG A 123 -3.74 -16.23 -7.66
C ARG A 123 -3.14 -15.22 -6.69
N GLY A 124 -2.70 -15.70 -5.53
CA GLY A 124 -2.05 -14.88 -4.52
C GLY A 124 -3.00 -14.14 -3.59
N TRP A 125 -2.47 -13.12 -2.94
CA TRP A 125 -3.17 -12.36 -1.92
C TRP A 125 -2.79 -10.88 -1.96
N ALA A 126 -3.57 -10.06 -1.28
CA ALA A 126 -3.29 -8.65 -1.09
C ALA A 126 -3.57 -8.22 0.35
N ASP A 127 -2.69 -7.40 0.89
CA ASP A 127 -2.80 -6.82 2.22
C ASP A 127 -2.81 -5.30 2.15
N LEU A 128 -3.50 -4.69 3.11
CA LEU A 128 -3.50 -3.26 3.34
C LEU A 128 -2.92 -2.93 4.71
N ALA A 129 -1.94 -2.04 4.75
CA ALA A 129 -1.34 -1.51 5.95
C ALA A 129 -1.50 0.01 6.02
N PHE A 130 -1.69 0.54 7.23
CA PHE A 130 -1.67 1.97 7.51
C PHE A 130 -0.40 2.38 8.22
N ILE A 131 0.14 3.54 7.83
CA ILE A 131 1.20 4.23 8.55
C ILE A 131 0.72 5.64 8.85
N LEU A 132 0.76 6.04 10.11
CA LEU A 132 0.47 7.40 10.53
C LEU A 132 1.78 8.07 10.94
N VAL A 133 2.09 9.20 10.34
CA VAL A 133 3.29 9.97 10.65
C VAL A 133 2.89 11.30 11.29
N ASP A 134 3.29 11.47 12.53
CA ASP A 134 3.12 12.70 13.30
C ASP A 134 4.39 13.52 13.21
N LEU A 135 4.35 14.61 12.44
CA LEU A 135 5.50 15.48 12.27
C LEU A 135 5.72 16.42 13.45
N LYS A 136 4.69 16.63 14.27
CA LYS A 136 4.79 17.50 15.45
C LYS A 136 5.66 16.88 16.53
N ILE A 137 5.52 15.59 16.75
CA ILE A 137 6.32 14.85 17.75
C ILE A 137 7.39 13.96 17.11
N GLY A 138 7.45 13.89 15.79
CA GLY A 138 8.45 13.11 15.07
C GLY A 138 8.29 11.60 15.20
N ARG A 139 7.06 11.09 15.31
CA ARG A 139 6.77 9.66 15.44
C ARG A 139 5.99 9.11 14.25
N ALA A 140 6.27 7.87 13.93
CA ALA A 140 5.47 7.08 13.02
C ALA A 140 4.78 5.94 13.77
N HIS A 141 3.51 5.74 13.48
CA HIS A 141 2.69 4.66 14.01
C HIS A 141 2.35 3.69 12.88
N VAL A 142 2.70 2.47 13.07
CA VAL A 142 2.56 1.41 12.06
C VAL A 142 1.49 0.40 12.47
#